data_43402932953abd2e9544cbdaa3dae855
#
_entry.id   43402932953abd2e9544cbdaa3dae855
#
_cell.length_a   1.000
_cell.length_b   1.000
_cell.length_c   1.000
_cell.angle_alpha   90.00
_cell.angle_beta   90.00
_cell.angle_gamma   90.00
#
_symmetry.space_group_name_H-M   'P 1'
#
loop_
_entity.id
_entity.type
_entity.pdbx_description
1 polymer ?
#
loop_
_entity_poly.entity_id
_entity_poly.type
_entity_poly.pdbx_seq_one_letter_code
_entity_poly.pdbx_strand_id
1 'polypeptide(L)'
;MIITVTTNPSIDRTIAVNSLTLGGVNRGDLNAIDPGGKGVNVSRALAAYGAKTHAVLICGDLGSQWFGKKLNALNIAHNIIKAEGITRSNITLQEANGTVTK
;
A
#
# COMPACT_ATOMS: atom_id res chain seq x y z
N MET A 1 20.03 -0.29 -12.72
CA MET A 1 18.61 -0.58 -12.44
C MET A 1 18.50 -1.53 -11.26
N ILE A 2 17.58 -1.27 -10.37
CA ILE A 2 17.28 -2.16 -9.23
C ILE A 2 15.92 -2.78 -9.43
N ILE A 3 15.86 -4.11 -9.41
CA ILE A 3 14.63 -4.88 -9.53
C ILE A 3 14.22 -5.31 -8.14
N THR A 4 12.98 -5.00 -7.76
CA THR A 4 12.39 -5.48 -6.51
C THR A 4 11.39 -6.58 -6.80
N VAL A 5 11.29 -7.54 -5.89
CA VAL A 5 10.31 -8.63 -5.96
C VAL A 5 9.48 -8.60 -4.69
N THR A 6 8.17 -8.49 -4.84
CA THR A 6 7.23 -8.48 -3.74
C THR A 6 6.23 -9.61 -3.91
N THR A 7 6.33 -10.63 -3.07
CA THR A 7 5.46 -11.79 -3.14
C THR A 7 4.17 -11.62 -2.34
N ASN A 8 4.13 -10.63 -1.45
CA ASN A 8 2.96 -10.36 -0.61
C ASN A 8 2.73 -8.84 -0.47
N PRO A 9 2.35 -8.16 -1.55
CA PRO A 9 2.04 -6.74 -1.50
C PRO A 9 0.80 -6.48 -0.65
N SER A 10 0.63 -5.23 -0.23
CA SER A 10 -0.50 -4.80 0.58
C SER A 10 -1.08 -3.49 0.07
N ILE A 11 -2.36 -3.32 0.31
CA ILE A 11 -3.02 -2.02 0.16
C ILE A 11 -3.00 -1.39 1.56
N ASP A 12 -2.24 -0.33 1.73
CA ASP A 12 -2.07 0.32 3.02
C ASP A 12 -3.05 1.48 3.15
N ARG A 13 -3.99 1.34 4.07
CA ARG A 13 -5.00 2.36 4.34
C ARG A 13 -4.71 3.05 5.66
N THR A 14 -4.69 4.37 5.63
CA THR A 14 -4.59 5.20 6.83
C THR A 14 -5.94 5.89 7.04
N ILE A 15 -6.55 5.62 8.18
CA ILE A 15 -7.86 6.13 8.55
C ILE A 15 -7.70 7.07 9.73
N ALA A 16 -8.19 8.30 9.59
CA ALA A 16 -8.22 9.27 10.67
C ALA A 16 -9.52 9.11 11.46
N VAL A 17 -9.40 8.95 12.76
CA VAL A 17 -10.53 8.92 13.70
C VAL A 17 -10.29 9.99 14.75
N ASN A 18 -11.35 10.57 15.30
CA ASN A 18 -11.19 11.59 16.34
C ASN A 18 -10.63 10.95 17.62
N SER A 19 -11.29 9.91 18.10
CA SER A 19 -10.87 9.15 19.28
C SER A 19 -11.38 7.72 19.12
N LEU A 20 -10.50 6.73 19.26
CA LEU A 20 -10.87 5.34 19.16
C LEU A 20 -11.55 4.88 20.44
N THR A 21 -12.77 4.36 20.31
CA THR A 21 -13.53 3.80 21.41
C THR A 21 -13.59 2.28 21.25
N LEU A 22 -12.93 1.56 22.11
CA LEU A 22 -12.96 0.10 22.11
C LEU A 22 -14.38 -0.40 22.42
N GLY A 23 -14.82 -1.36 21.63
CA GLY A 23 -16.18 -1.94 21.78
C GLY A 23 -17.29 -1.06 21.21
N GLY A 24 -16.98 0.10 20.72
CA GLY A 24 -17.93 1.03 20.12
C GLY A 24 -17.90 1.03 18.61
N VAL A 25 -18.78 1.81 18.01
CA VAL A 25 -18.77 2.10 16.59
C VAL A 25 -17.90 3.33 16.36
N ASN A 26 -16.84 3.16 15.56
CA ASN A 26 -15.92 4.24 15.25
C ASN A 26 -16.09 4.62 13.78
N ARG A 27 -16.26 5.90 13.52
CA ARG A 27 -16.32 6.44 12.16
C ARG A 27 -15.06 7.20 11.88
N GLY A 28 -14.45 6.92 10.72
CA GLY A 28 -13.21 7.56 10.32
C GLY A 28 -13.24 7.98 8.88
N ASP A 29 -12.28 8.82 8.52
CA ASP A 29 -12.08 9.29 7.16
C ASP A 29 -10.83 8.64 6.58
N LEU A 30 -10.94 8.16 5.34
CA LEU A 30 -9.79 7.64 4.62
C LEU A 30 -8.83 8.79 4.32
N ASN A 31 -7.67 8.78 4.97
CA ASN A 31 -6.70 9.86 4.87
C ASN A 31 -5.66 9.57 3.79
N ALA A 32 -5.28 8.31 3.64
CA ALA A 32 -4.34 7.89 2.62
C ALA A 32 -4.59 6.42 2.24
N ILE A 33 -4.29 6.10 0.99
CA ILE A 33 -4.29 4.73 0.48
C ILE A 33 -3.06 4.56 -0.40
N ASP A 34 -2.15 3.69 -0.02
CA ASP A 34 -0.85 3.54 -0.65
C ASP A 34 -0.55 2.10 -1.01
N PRO A 35 0.19 1.87 -2.12
CA PRO A 35 0.72 0.55 -2.42
C PRO A 35 1.84 0.23 -1.43
N GLY A 36 1.80 -0.96 -0.85
CA GLY A 36 2.75 -1.39 0.16
C GLY A 36 3.32 -2.78 -0.12
N GLY A 37 4.17 -3.21 0.80
CA GLY A 37 5.00 -4.39 0.68
C GLY A 37 6.47 -3.98 0.67
N LYS A 38 7.35 -4.84 1.19
CA LYS A 38 8.76 -4.46 1.38
C LYS A 38 9.44 -4.06 0.08
N GLY A 39 9.32 -4.87 -0.97
CA GLY A 39 9.90 -4.57 -2.26
C GLY A 39 9.25 -3.34 -2.92
N VAL A 40 7.94 -3.22 -2.84
CA VAL A 40 7.21 -2.05 -3.35
C VAL A 40 7.70 -0.78 -2.66
N ASN A 41 7.89 -0.82 -1.34
CA ASN A 41 8.38 0.33 -0.59
C ASN A 41 9.80 0.73 -1.02
N VAL A 42 10.66 -0.24 -1.31
CA VAL A 42 12.01 0.02 -1.85
C VAL A 42 11.92 0.70 -3.22
N SER A 43 11.09 0.18 -4.13
CA SER A 43 10.92 0.80 -5.45
C SER A 43 10.35 2.22 -5.34
N ARG A 44 9.40 2.45 -4.45
CA ARG A 44 8.86 3.80 -4.20
C ARG A 44 9.95 4.77 -3.74
N ALA A 45 10.78 4.33 -2.80
CA ALA A 45 11.89 5.15 -2.30
C ALA A 45 12.90 5.44 -3.41
N LEU A 46 13.28 4.43 -4.20
CA LEU A 46 14.21 4.59 -5.32
C LEU A 46 13.65 5.56 -6.36
N ALA A 47 12.39 5.42 -6.73
CA ALA A 47 11.75 6.32 -7.69
C ALA A 47 11.70 7.76 -7.17
N ALA A 48 11.47 7.96 -5.89
CA ALA A 48 11.47 9.27 -5.27
C ALA A 48 12.85 9.95 -5.34
N TYR A 49 13.92 9.16 -5.31
CA TYR A 49 15.28 9.66 -5.48
C TYR A 49 15.72 9.74 -6.95
N GLY A 50 14.84 9.45 -7.89
CA GLY A 50 15.17 9.49 -9.32
C GLY A 50 15.96 8.29 -9.82
N ALA A 51 16.11 7.25 -9.04
CA ALA A 51 16.78 6.03 -9.45
C ALA A 51 15.86 5.16 -10.31
N LYS A 52 16.44 4.41 -11.25
CA LYS A 52 15.68 3.46 -12.06
C LYS A 52 15.38 2.21 -11.25
N THR A 53 14.12 1.84 -11.22
CA THR A 53 13.64 0.65 -10.54
C THR A 53 12.58 -0.05 -11.38
N HIS A 54 12.46 -1.36 -11.19
CA HIS A 54 11.41 -2.16 -11.78
C HIS A 54 10.85 -3.07 -10.69
N ALA A 55 9.55 -2.94 -10.42
CA ALA A 55 8.88 -3.71 -9.38
C ALA A 55 8.18 -4.92 -9.99
N VAL A 56 8.50 -6.10 -9.50
CA VAL A 56 7.79 -7.35 -9.84
C VAL A 56 6.97 -7.75 -8.64
N LEU A 57 5.66 -7.92 -8.84
CA LEU A 57 4.72 -8.25 -7.78
C LEU A 57 3.95 -9.52 -8.12
N ILE A 58 3.70 -10.33 -7.09
CA ILE A 58 2.68 -11.37 -7.15
C ILE A 58 1.50 -10.84 -6.35
N CYS A 59 0.39 -10.57 -7.04
CA CYS A 59 -0.73 -9.85 -6.45
C CYS A 59 -2.01 -10.67 -6.63
N GLY A 60 -2.87 -10.66 -5.62
CA GLY A 60 -4.19 -11.29 -5.74
C GLY A 60 -5.02 -10.62 -6.83
N ASP A 61 -5.89 -11.39 -7.47
CA ASP A 61 -6.76 -10.91 -8.55
C ASP A 61 -7.52 -9.65 -8.16
N LEU A 62 -8.06 -9.63 -6.95
CA LEU A 62 -8.67 -8.42 -6.41
C LEU A 62 -7.57 -7.50 -5.89
N GLY A 63 -7.46 -6.34 -6.47
CA GLY A 63 -6.47 -5.34 -6.13
C GLY A 63 -5.34 -5.18 -7.14
N SER A 64 -5.13 -6.15 -8.06
CA SER A 64 -4.04 -6.08 -9.03
C SER A 64 -4.17 -4.87 -9.95
N GLN A 65 -5.38 -4.56 -10.42
CA GLN A 65 -5.63 -3.41 -11.28
C GLN A 65 -5.37 -2.09 -10.54
N TRP A 66 -5.78 -2.01 -9.29
CA TRP A 66 -5.50 -0.84 -8.45
C TRP A 66 -3.99 -0.64 -8.27
N PHE A 67 -3.23 -1.72 -8.03
CA PHE A 67 -1.77 -1.65 -7.92
C PHE A 67 -1.14 -1.11 -9.20
N GLY A 68 -1.55 -1.61 -10.35
CA GLY A 68 -1.05 -1.14 -11.64
C GLY A 68 -1.27 0.35 -11.83
N LYS A 69 -2.46 0.84 -11.51
CA LYS A 69 -2.77 2.28 -11.60
C LYS A 69 -1.91 3.11 -10.66
N LYS A 70 -1.73 2.66 -9.42
CA LYS A 70 -0.92 3.37 -8.43
C LYS A 70 0.55 3.42 -8.81
N LEU A 71 1.11 2.31 -9.27
CA LEU A 71 2.51 2.26 -9.69
C LEU A 71 2.75 3.11 -10.93
N ASN A 72 1.80 3.12 -11.88
CA ASN A 72 1.87 4.02 -13.04
C ASN A 72 1.85 5.49 -12.62
N ALA A 73 0.99 5.85 -11.68
CA ALA A 73 0.91 7.22 -11.17
C ALA A 73 2.21 7.66 -10.49
N LEU A 74 2.97 6.74 -9.93
CA LEU A 74 4.27 6.98 -9.31
C LEU A 74 5.44 6.85 -10.29
N ASN A 75 5.15 6.59 -11.57
CA ASN A 75 6.16 6.37 -12.62
C ASN A 75 7.10 5.20 -12.30
N ILE A 76 6.58 4.16 -11.70
CA ILE A 76 7.34 2.94 -11.39
C ILE A 76 7.01 1.88 -12.43
N ALA A 77 8.02 1.49 -13.21
CA ALA A 77 7.91 0.37 -14.13
C ALA A 77 7.68 -0.92 -13.33
N HIS A 78 6.77 -1.77 -13.79
CA HIS A 78 6.37 -2.95 -13.03
C HIS A 78 5.85 -4.07 -13.91
N ASN A 79 5.89 -5.28 -13.36
CA ASN A 79 5.15 -6.42 -13.85
C ASN A 79 4.35 -7.00 -12.68
N ILE A 80 3.06 -7.24 -12.91
CA ILE A 80 2.18 -7.84 -11.93
C ILE A 80 1.81 -9.24 -12.40
N ILE A 81 2.17 -10.23 -11.58
CA ILE A 81 1.76 -11.61 -11.77
C ILE A 81 0.51 -11.81 -10.93
N LYS A 82 -0.61 -12.08 -11.58
CA LYS A 82 -1.87 -12.29 -10.89
C LYS A 82 -1.91 -13.66 -10.26
N ALA A 83 -2.25 -13.71 -9.00
CA ALA A 83 -2.52 -14.94 -8.26
C ALA A 83 -3.99 -14.96 -7.86
N GLU A 84 -4.52 -16.15 -7.60
CA GLU A 84 -5.87 -16.28 -7.08
C GLU A 84 -5.97 -15.71 -5.68
N GLY A 85 -7.07 -15.00 -5.39
CA GLY A 85 -7.35 -14.47 -4.06
C GLY A 85 -7.43 -12.96 -3.99
N ILE A 86 -7.36 -12.46 -2.75
CA ILE A 86 -7.51 -11.04 -2.42
C ILE A 86 -6.17 -10.50 -1.95
N THR A 87 -5.78 -9.34 -2.47
CA THR A 87 -4.63 -8.61 -1.95
C THR A 87 -4.91 -8.15 -0.52
N ARG A 88 -3.97 -8.40 0.38
CA ARG A 88 -4.13 -8.03 1.80
C ARG A 88 -4.19 -6.51 1.98
N SER A 89 -4.85 -6.11 3.04
CA SER A 89 -4.88 -4.71 3.47
C SER A 89 -4.22 -4.56 4.83
N ASN A 90 -3.43 -3.51 4.98
CA ASN A 90 -2.98 -3.04 6.29
C ASN A 90 -3.77 -1.78 6.61
N ILE A 91 -4.26 -1.70 7.83
CA ILE A 91 -5.04 -0.53 8.27
C ILE A 91 -4.28 0.14 9.40
N THR A 92 -4.06 1.44 9.24
CA THR A 92 -3.50 2.30 10.26
C THR A 92 -4.57 3.26 10.72
N LEU A 93 -4.83 3.29 12.03
CA LEU A 93 -5.75 4.24 12.66
C LEU A 93 -4.94 5.36 13.29
N GLN A 94 -5.26 6.60 12.92
CA GLN A 94 -4.65 7.78 13.50
C GLN A 94 -5.70 8.56 14.27
N GLU A 95 -5.45 8.76 15.57
CA GLU A 95 -6.32 9.57 16.41
C GLU A 95 -5.87 11.04 16.38
N ALA A 96 -6.80 11.95 16.68
CA ALA A 96 -6.52 13.38 16.70
C ALA A 96 -5.41 13.76 17.69
N ASN A 97 -5.22 12.99 18.75
CA ASN A 97 -4.15 13.21 19.74
C ASN A 97 -2.77 12.70 19.29
N GLY A 98 -2.66 12.14 18.10
CA GLY A 98 -1.41 11.60 17.56
C GLY A 98 -1.19 10.11 17.82
N THR A 99 -2.07 9.43 18.56
CA THR A 99 -1.97 7.98 18.77
C THR A 99 -2.17 7.24 17.45
N VAL A 100 -1.29 6.29 17.17
CA VAL A 100 -1.33 5.48 15.96
C VAL A 100 -1.49 4.02 16.34
N THR A 101 -2.49 3.37 15.78
CA THR A 101 -2.75 1.94 15.97
C THR A 101 -2.79 1.24 14.60
N LYS A 102 -2.07 0.15 14.52
CA LYS A 102 -1.97 -0.66 13.29
C LYS A 102 -2.53 -2.06 13.51
#